data_4c9ac85c270c412bec90a09693c99562
#
_entry.id   4c9ac85c270c412bec90a09693c99562
#
_cell.length_a   1.000
_cell.length_b   1.000
_cell.length_c   1.000
_cell.angle_alpha   90.00
_cell.angle_beta   90.00
_cell.angle_gamma   90.00
#
_symmetry.space_group_name_H-M   'P 1'
#
loop_
_entity.id
_entity.type
_entity.pdbx_description
1 polymer ?
#
loop_
_entity_poly.entity_id
_entity_poly.type
_entity_poly.pdbx_seq_one_letter_code
_entity_poly.pdbx_strand_id
1 'polypeptide(L)'
;MSTYDEPQAPARSAQTEGAEVQDDRVRRFLEIGGLIAAVLLIAFGAGSIVVSMQGRGVVKHELLQQKIVGSADMNPSATAVEAKAAGLSKSVTLPTCSVAGKTIDNGATARCFASYMHIHALESTGGLVYSQIPDYATTNGEGTNEASKALMAHEQPVENPARTTWVTETALSTALNSSYMAEQLGLFGIVVGVALLLAGAGFGILALSGALRAPATSSVLPGFVRRRSTRPQKAVEPGA
;
A
#
# COMPACT_ATOMS: atom_id res chain seq x y z
N MET A 1 77.77 -6.44 -42.15
CA MET A 1 76.47 -6.97 -42.57
C MET A 1 75.66 -7.23 -41.27
N SER A 2 74.90 -6.26 -40.84
CA SER A 2 74.15 -6.38 -39.64
C SER A 2 72.65 -6.33 -40.01
N THR A 3 71.98 -7.46 -39.87
CA THR A 3 70.60 -7.62 -40.14
C THR A 3 69.85 -7.09 -38.90
N TYR A 4 69.13 -5.96 -39.02
CA TYR A 4 68.16 -5.48 -38.06
C TYR A 4 66.94 -6.35 -38.18
N ASP A 5 66.64 -7.04 -37.07
CA ASP A 5 65.40 -7.80 -36.89
C ASP A 5 64.36 -6.78 -36.38
N GLU A 6 63.31 -6.59 -37.18
CA GLU A 6 62.15 -5.69 -36.83
C GLU A 6 61.20 -6.43 -35.95
N PRO A 7 60.85 -5.95 -34.76
CA PRO A 7 59.92 -6.65 -33.87
C PRO A 7 58.50 -6.52 -34.43
N GLN A 8 57.92 -7.65 -34.77
CA GLN A 8 56.52 -7.82 -35.15
C GLN A 8 55.56 -7.33 -34.06
N ALA A 9 54.67 -6.43 -34.43
CA ALA A 9 53.49 -6.06 -33.63
C ALA A 9 52.28 -6.90 -34.06
N PRO A 10 51.90 -7.95 -33.33
CA PRO A 10 50.62 -8.59 -33.55
C PRO A 10 49.86 -8.91 -32.24
N ALA A 11 49.73 -8.02 -31.31
CA ALA A 11 48.95 -8.33 -30.11
C ALA A 11 47.77 -7.34 -29.85
N ARG A 12 47.65 -6.27 -30.62
CA ARG A 12 46.62 -5.27 -30.42
C ARG A 12 45.28 -5.60 -31.11
N SER A 13 45.28 -6.31 -32.23
CA SER A 13 44.05 -6.61 -32.98
C SER A 13 43.18 -7.69 -32.33
N ALA A 14 43.79 -8.71 -31.74
CA ALA A 14 43.02 -9.79 -31.09
C ALA A 14 42.31 -9.37 -29.78
N GLN A 15 42.87 -8.39 -29.07
CA GLN A 15 42.22 -7.87 -27.83
C GLN A 15 41.05 -6.95 -28.12
N THR A 16 41.08 -6.20 -29.21
CA THR A 16 39.95 -5.34 -29.63
C THR A 16 38.80 -6.17 -30.19
N GLU A 17 39.06 -7.20 -30.95
CA GLU A 17 38.03 -8.09 -31.51
C GLU A 17 37.28 -8.90 -30.44
N GLY A 18 37.98 -9.37 -29.39
CA GLY A 18 37.38 -10.05 -28.24
C GLY A 18 36.49 -9.12 -27.37
N ALA A 19 36.89 -7.87 -27.22
CA ALA A 19 36.11 -6.88 -26.46
C ALA A 19 34.83 -6.46 -27.21
N GLU A 20 34.86 -6.29 -28.53
CA GLU A 20 33.68 -5.96 -29.34
C GLU A 20 32.64 -7.10 -29.36
N VAL A 21 33.07 -8.35 -29.48
CA VAL A 21 32.17 -9.51 -29.46
C VAL A 21 31.54 -9.72 -28.11
N GLN A 22 32.24 -9.40 -27.02
CA GLN A 22 31.69 -9.49 -25.65
C GLN A 22 30.66 -8.38 -25.38
N ASP A 23 30.90 -7.18 -25.90
CA ASP A 23 29.99 -6.04 -25.76
C ASP A 23 28.69 -6.28 -26.55
N ASP A 24 28.75 -6.89 -27.74
CA ASP A 24 27.56 -7.24 -28.53
C ASP A 24 26.68 -8.32 -27.87
N ARG A 25 27.26 -9.27 -27.16
CA ARG A 25 26.51 -10.30 -26.43
C ARG A 25 25.77 -9.68 -25.22
N VAL A 26 26.47 -8.92 -24.42
CA VAL A 26 25.87 -8.23 -23.25
C VAL A 26 24.74 -7.32 -23.72
N ARG A 27 24.90 -6.62 -24.80
CA ARG A 27 23.91 -5.77 -25.44
C ARG A 27 22.63 -6.50 -25.80
N ARG A 28 22.75 -7.65 -26.52
CA ARG A 28 21.60 -8.48 -26.89
C ARG A 28 20.89 -9.04 -25.67
N PHE A 29 21.61 -9.44 -24.62
CA PHE A 29 21.01 -9.89 -23.36
C PHE A 29 20.22 -8.77 -22.68
N LEU A 30 20.72 -7.54 -22.66
CA LEU A 30 20.02 -6.39 -22.10
C LEU A 30 18.76 -6.01 -22.90
N GLU A 31 18.81 -6.04 -24.21
CA GLU A 31 17.67 -5.78 -25.09
C GLU A 31 16.56 -6.83 -24.90
N ILE A 32 16.91 -8.12 -24.95
CA ILE A 32 15.95 -9.21 -24.76
C ILE A 32 15.42 -9.22 -23.32
N GLY A 33 16.30 -9.05 -22.33
CA GLY A 33 15.93 -8.97 -20.93
C GLY A 33 14.99 -7.79 -20.64
N GLY A 34 15.29 -6.62 -21.22
CA GLY A 34 14.44 -5.44 -21.12
C GLY A 34 13.06 -5.63 -21.76
N LEU A 35 12.98 -6.29 -22.90
CA LEU A 35 11.70 -6.60 -23.56
C LEU A 35 10.87 -7.61 -22.76
N ILE A 36 11.51 -8.67 -22.26
CA ILE A 36 10.84 -9.66 -21.40
C ILE A 36 10.32 -8.98 -20.13
N ALA A 37 11.14 -8.16 -19.48
CA ALA A 37 10.73 -7.40 -18.29
C ALA A 37 9.54 -6.48 -18.61
N ALA A 38 9.56 -5.77 -19.73
CA ALA A 38 8.45 -4.92 -20.17
C ALA A 38 7.15 -5.71 -20.32
N VAL A 39 7.19 -6.85 -21.01
CA VAL A 39 6.01 -7.71 -21.22
C VAL A 39 5.47 -8.24 -19.88
N LEU A 40 6.34 -8.72 -19.00
CA LEU A 40 5.95 -9.20 -17.67
C LEU A 40 5.32 -8.09 -16.83
N LEU A 41 5.93 -6.91 -16.76
CA LEU A 41 5.42 -5.78 -16.01
C LEU A 41 4.04 -5.33 -16.53
N ILE A 42 3.86 -5.28 -17.84
CA ILE A 42 2.57 -4.94 -18.46
C ILE A 42 1.52 -6.01 -18.13
N ALA A 43 1.86 -7.30 -18.25
CA ALA A 43 0.93 -8.39 -17.95
C ALA A 43 0.50 -8.40 -16.48
N PHE A 44 1.47 -8.28 -15.55
CA PHE A 44 1.16 -8.18 -14.12
C PHE A 44 0.41 -6.90 -13.76
N GLY A 45 0.75 -5.77 -14.37
CA GLY A 45 0.07 -4.50 -14.17
C GLY A 45 -1.40 -4.56 -14.59
N ALA A 46 -1.68 -5.07 -15.79
CA ALA A 46 -3.04 -5.28 -16.30
C ALA A 46 -3.81 -6.27 -15.43
N GLY A 47 -3.20 -7.42 -15.09
CA GLY A 47 -3.79 -8.43 -14.21
C GLY A 47 -4.15 -7.86 -12.83
N SER A 48 -3.25 -7.09 -12.22
CA SER A 48 -3.49 -6.44 -10.93
C SER A 48 -4.70 -5.50 -10.96
N ILE A 49 -4.85 -4.70 -12.02
CA ILE A 49 -6.01 -3.80 -12.18
C ILE A 49 -7.30 -4.61 -12.31
N VAL A 50 -7.32 -5.63 -13.16
CA VAL A 50 -8.53 -6.45 -13.39
C VAL A 50 -8.99 -7.14 -12.11
N VAL A 51 -8.09 -7.82 -11.40
CA VAL A 51 -8.39 -8.51 -10.14
C VAL A 51 -8.89 -7.52 -9.08
N SER A 52 -8.27 -6.35 -8.99
CA SER A 52 -8.65 -5.31 -8.04
C SER A 52 -10.05 -4.74 -8.32
N MET A 53 -10.38 -4.50 -9.59
CA MET A 53 -11.73 -4.04 -9.98
C MET A 53 -12.79 -5.09 -9.70
N GLN A 54 -12.50 -6.37 -9.99
CA GLN A 54 -13.41 -7.47 -9.67
C GLN A 54 -13.63 -7.60 -8.17
N GLY A 55 -12.55 -7.55 -7.36
CA GLY A 55 -12.64 -7.63 -5.89
C GLY A 55 -13.52 -6.51 -5.30
N ARG A 56 -13.37 -5.27 -5.76
CA ARG A 56 -14.24 -4.16 -5.36
C ARG A 56 -15.69 -4.37 -5.78
N GLY A 57 -15.92 -4.94 -6.96
CA GLY A 57 -17.26 -5.30 -7.43
C GLY A 57 -17.94 -6.35 -6.54
N VAL A 58 -17.19 -7.37 -6.09
CA VAL A 58 -17.67 -8.39 -5.15
C VAL A 58 -18.04 -7.74 -3.81
N VAL A 59 -17.18 -6.91 -3.23
CA VAL A 59 -17.46 -6.20 -1.96
C VAL A 59 -18.77 -5.41 -2.06
N LYS A 60 -18.94 -4.64 -3.12
CA LYS A 60 -20.17 -3.89 -3.36
C LYS A 60 -21.39 -4.79 -3.46
N HIS A 61 -21.30 -5.88 -4.21
CA HIS A 61 -22.40 -6.83 -4.41
C HIS A 61 -22.83 -7.46 -3.08
N GLU A 62 -21.87 -7.94 -2.28
CA GLU A 62 -22.14 -8.56 -0.98
C GLU A 62 -22.78 -7.58 0.02
N LEU A 63 -22.29 -6.34 0.08
CA LEU A 63 -22.87 -5.30 0.92
C LEU A 63 -24.32 -4.99 0.52
N LEU A 64 -24.60 -4.87 -0.78
CA LEU A 64 -25.95 -4.60 -1.29
C LEU A 64 -26.94 -5.74 -0.98
N GLN A 65 -26.47 -7.00 -0.94
CA GLN A 65 -27.31 -8.14 -0.56
C GLN A 65 -27.81 -8.04 0.90
N GLN A 66 -27.02 -7.42 1.79
CA GLN A 66 -27.41 -7.22 3.19
C GLN A 66 -28.55 -6.19 3.35
N LYS A 67 -28.82 -5.37 2.33
CA LYS A 67 -29.88 -4.35 2.34
C LYS A 67 -29.80 -3.39 3.53
N ILE A 68 -28.60 -3.13 4.04
CA ILE A 68 -28.37 -2.24 5.18
C ILE A 68 -28.56 -0.80 4.74
N VAL A 69 -29.36 -0.04 5.49
CA VAL A 69 -29.54 1.40 5.32
C VAL A 69 -29.26 2.05 6.68
N GLY A 70 -28.45 3.10 6.69
CA GLY A 70 -28.18 3.87 7.90
C GLY A 70 -29.45 4.54 8.43
N SER A 71 -29.71 4.44 9.73
CA SER A 71 -30.83 5.11 10.40
C SER A 71 -30.64 6.65 10.40
N ALA A 72 -31.72 7.39 10.61
CA ALA A 72 -31.71 8.86 10.48
C ALA A 72 -30.79 9.56 11.50
N ASP A 73 -30.54 8.92 12.64
CA ASP A 73 -29.66 9.35 13.72
C ASP A 73 -28.16 9.16 13.42
N MET A 74 -27.81 8.34 12.42
CA MET A 74 -26.41 8.06 12.04
C MET A 74 -25.75 9.24 11.32
N ASN A 75 -25.73 10.37 12.02
CA ASN A 75 -25.04 11.61 11.63
C ASN A 75 -24.37 12.24 12.87
N PRO A 76 -23.29 13.04 12.70
CA PRO A 76 -22.51 13.55 13.83
C PRO A 76 -23.31 14.38 14.84
N SER A 77 -24.29 15.15 14.38
CA SER A 77 -25.08 16.04 15.25
C SER A 77 -26.08 15.28 16.14
N ALA A 78 -26.78 14.30 15.57
CA ALA A 78 -27.72 13.47 16.32
C ALA A 78 -26.98 12.62 17.35
N THR A 79 -25.93 11.91 16.91
CA THR A 79 -25.10 11.06 17.77
C THR A 79 -24.47 11.82 18.94
N ALA A 80 -24.05 13.08 18.74
CA ALA A 80 -23.50 13.89 19.82
C ALA A 80 -24.57 14.20 20.91
N VAL A 81 -25.82 14.38 20.51
CA VAL A 81 -26.94 14.58 21.43
C VAL A 81 -27.25 13.28 22.19
N GLU A 82 -27.34 12.15 21.50
CA GLU A 82 -27.63 10.82 22.02
C GLU A 82 -26.55 10.34 23.00
N ALA A 83 -25.29 10.42 22.61
CA ALA A 83 -24.16 10.06 23.46
C ALA A 83 -24.11 10.87 24.76
N LYS A 84 -24.45 12.18 24.67
CA LYS A 84 -24.56 13.02 25.85
C LYS A 84 -25.77 12.63 26.74
N ALA A 85 -26.93 12.32 26.15
CA ALA A 85 -28.13 11.87 26.87
C ALA A 85 -27.90 10.52 27.54
N ALA A 86 -27.16 9.61 26.89
CA ALA A 86 -26.74 8.32 27.44
C ALA A 86 -25.63 8.43 28.50
N GLY A 87 -25.09 9.63 28.75
CA GLY A 87 -24.03 9.84 29.74
C GLY A 87 -22.67 9.26 29.35
N LEU A 88 -22.43 9.06 28.06
CA LEU A 88 -21.15 8.52 27.60
C LEU A 88 -19.96 9.44 27.93
N SER A 89 -18.84 8.82 28.25
CA SER A 89 -17.60 9.55 28.57
C SER A 89 -17.17 10.44 27.40
N LYS A 90 -16.66 11.64 27.71
CA LYS A 90 -16.08 12.56 26.73
C LYS A 90 -14.83 12.00 26.02
N SER A 91 -14.25 10.91 26.53
CA SER A 91 -13.15 10.21 25.90
C SER A 91 -13.59 9.31 24.73
N VAL A 92 -14.89 9.05 24.60
CA VAL A 92 -15.45 8.29 23.47
C VAL A 92 -15.34 9.12 22.20
N THR A 93 -14.65 8.60 21.18
CA THR A 93 -14.54 9.27 19.89
C THR A 93 -15.79 9.04 19.06
N LEU A 94 -16.53 10.12 18.80
CA LEU A 94 -17.75 10.05 17.99
C LEU A 94 -17.42 10.04 16.48
N PRO A 95 -18.26 9.36 15.66
CA PRO A 95 -18.12 9.37 14.21
C PRO A 95 -18.24 10.80 13.63
N THR A 96 -17.38 11.11 12.64
CA THR A 96 -17.41 12.39 11.90
C THR A 96 -18.03 12.27 10.52
N CYS A 97 -18.27 11.05 10.03
CA CYS A 97 -18.95 10.75 8.77
C CYS A 97 -20.48 10.68 8.97
N SER A 98 -21.25 10.58 7.89
CA SER A 98 -22.70 10.37 7.96
C SER A 98 -23.15 9.31 6.96
N VAL A 99 -23.95 8.38 7.45
CA VAL A 99 -24.66 7.36 6.66
C VAL A 99 -26.17 7.41 6.84
N ALA A 100 -26.70 8.46 7.45
CA ALA A 100 -28.13 8.66 7.66
C ALA A 100 -28.91 8.54 6.35
N GLY A 101 -29.83 7.59 6.27
CA GLY A 101 -30.63 7.29 5.08
C GLY A 101 -29.87 6.75 3.86
N LYS A 102 -28.58 6.46 3.99
CA LYS A 102 -27.76 5.93 2.90
C LYS A 102 -27.72 4.40 2.91
N THR A 103 -27.78 3.81 1.73
CA THR A 103 -27.47 2.39 1.55
C THR A 103 -25.99 2.16 1.80
N ILE A 104 -25.66 1.10 2.51
CA ILE A 104 -24.28 0.66 2.75
C ILE A 104 -23.85 -0.21 1.58
N ASP A 105 -23.12 0.36 0.63
CA ASP A 105 -22.79 -0.26 -0.66
C ASP A 105 -21.29 -0.25 -1.00
N ASN A 106 -20.46 0.29 -0.11
CA ASN A 106 -19.00 0.36 -0.29
C ASN A 106 -18.29 0.35 1.07
N GLY A 107 -16.99 0.12 1.06
CA GLY A 107 -16.19 0.02 2.27
C GLY A 107 -16.21 1.29 3.13
N ALA A 108 -16.25 2.47 2.53
CA ALA A 108 -16.29 3.73 3.29
C ALA A 108 -17.60 3.88 4.06
N THR A 109 -18.76 3.60 3.43
CA THR A 109 -20.07 3.60 4.09
C THR A 109 -20.16 2.47 5.12
N ALA A 110 -19.59 1.29 4.84
CA ALA A 110 -19.53 0.17 5.78
C ALA A 110 -18.76 0.52 7.05
N ARG A 111 -17.55 1.10 6.91
CA ARG A 111 -16.76 1.56 8.06
C ARG A 111 -17.45 2.65 8.87
N CYS A 112 -18.10 3.60 8.18
CA CYS A 112 -18.86 4.65 8.82
C CYS A 112 -20.03 4.06 9.62
N PHE A 113 -20.81 3.14 9.05
CA PHE A 113 -21.88 2.44 9.73
C PHE A 113 -21.38 1.66 10.96
N ALA A 114 -20.25 0.95 10.83
CA ALA A 114 -19.63 0.22 11.96
C ALA A 114 -19.32 1.15 13.14
N SER A 115 -18.81 2.37 12.87
CA SER A 115 -18.54 3.33 13.96
C SER A 115 -19.80 3.80 14.69
N TYR A 116 -20.94 3.91 14.01
CA TYR A 116 -22.23 4.19 14.66
C TYR A 116 -22.72 3.00 15.46
N MET A 117 -22.60 1.78 14.94
CA MET A 117 -22.95 0.55 15.67
C MET A 117 -22.20 0.45 17.01
N HIS A 118 -20.93 0.85 17.03
CA HIS A 118 -20.13 0.89 18.26
C HIS A 118 -20.68 1.89 19.28
N ILE A 119 -21.10 3.08 18.84
CA ILE A 119 -21.72 4.09 19.74
C ILE A 119 -23.05 3.58 20.28
N HIS A 120 -23.93 3.02 19.42
CA HIS A 120 -25.20 2.46 19.86
C HIS A 120 -25.04 1.29 20.86
N ALA A 121 -23.98 0.47 20.69
CA ALA A 121 -23.66 -0.56 21.68
C ALA A 121 -23.25 0.05 23.01
N LEU A 122 -22.43 1.08 23.05
CA LEU A 122 -22.06 1.81 24.25
C LEU A 122 -23.31 2.45 24.93
N GLU A 123 -24.16 3.08 24.15
CA GLU A 123 -25.41 3.69 24.66
C GLU A 123 -26.31 2.64 25.30
N SER A 124 -26.50 1.50 24.64
CA SER A 124 -27.39 0.41 25.14
C SER A 124 -26.80 -0.30 26.36
N THR A 125 -25.48 -0.21 26.60
CA THR A 125 -24.79 -0.87 27.72
C THR A 125 -24.37 0.12 28.83
N GLY A 126 -24.87 1.37 28.80
CA GLY A 126 -24.51 2.41 29.76
C GLY A 126 -23.02 2.81 29.75
N GLY A 127 -22.39 2.72 28.59
CA GLY A 127 -20.96 3.06 28.40
C GLY A 127 -19.99 1.92 28.76
N LEU A 128 -20.51 0.75 29.14
CA LEU A 128 -19.68 -0.41 29.47
C LEU A 128 -19.28 -1.19 28.21
N VAL A 129 -18.00 -1.53 28.12
CA VAL A 129 -17.47 -2.46 27.09
C VAL A 129 -17.60 -3.91 27.55
N TYR A 130 -17.50 -4.87 26.64
CA TYR A 130 -17.69 -6.31 26.90
C TYR A 130 -17.00 -6.82 28.17
N SER A 131 -15.75 -6.45 28.40
CA SER A 131 -14.97 -6.90 29.55
C SER A 131 -15.43 -6.32 30.90
N GLN A 132 -16.26 -5.27 30.90
CA GLN A 132 -16.79 -4.61 32.06
C GLN A 132 -18.19 -5.10 32.42
N ILE A 133 -18.84 -5.81 31.50
CA ILE A 133 -20.21 -6.31 31.67
C ILE A 133 -20.16 -7.64 32.43
N PRO A 134 -20.89 -7.75 33.56
CA PRO A 134 -20.99 -9.01 34.33
C PRO A 134 -21.50 -10.17 33.47
N ASP A 135 -21.08 -11.39 33.78
CA ASP A 135 -21.42 -12.59 33.01
C ASP A 135 -22.90 -12.92 32.97
N TYR A 136 -23.59 -12.74 34.07
CA TYR A 136 -25.00 -13.15 34.23
C TYR A 136 -25.93 -11.98 34.53
N ALA A 137 -27.17 -12.13 34.07
CA ALA A 137 -28.23 -11.20 34.37
C ALA A 137 -28.69 -11.38 35.83
N THR A 138 -29.18 -10.29 36.43
CA THR A 138 -29.86 -10.28 37.75
C THR A 138 -31.21 -9.62 37.65
N THR A 139 -32.10 -9.85 38.63
CA THR A 139 -33.44 -9.26 38.66
C THR A 139 -33.45 -7.74 38.80
N ASN A 140 -32.39 -7.15 39.36
CA ASN A 140 -32.22 -5.69 39.49
C ASN A 140 -31.51 -5.04 38.26
N GLY A 141 -31.07 -5.86 37.28
CA GLY A 141 -30.43 -5.36 36.06
C GLY A 141 -28.95 -5.02 36.18
N GLU A 142 -28.33 -5.10 37.38
CA GLU A 142 -26.91 -4.75 37.58
C GLU A 142 -25.95 -5.83 37.05
N GLY A 143 -26.45 -7.07 36.96
CA GLY A 143 -25.66 -8.24 36.58
C GLY A 143 -24.74 -8.75 37.69
N THR A 144 -24.19 -9.95 37.52
CA THR A 144 -23.26 -10.59 38.46
C THR A 144 -22.30 -11.55 37.76
N ASN A 145 -21.13 -11.74 38.33
CA ASN A 145 -20.17 -12.80 37.89
C ASN A 145 -20.34 -14.10 38.69
N GLU A 146 -21.24 -14.11 39.66
CA GLU A 146 -21.53 -15.27 40.49
C GLU A 146 -22.81 -15.99 39.99
N ALA A 147 -22.64 -17.20 39.43
CA ALA A 147 -23.76 -17.98 38.93
C ALA A 147 -24.89 -18.24 39.96
N SER A 148 -24.53 -18.33 41.26
CA SER A 148 -25.49 -18.52 42.35
C SER A 148 -26.39 -17.32 42.61
N LYS A 149 -25.98 -16.13 42.16
CA LYS A 149 -26.77 -14.87 42.29
C LYS A 149 -27.48 -14.49 40.98
N ALA A 150 -27.25 -15.27 39.92
CA ALA A 150 -27.80 -15.02 38.60
C ALA A 150 -29.32 -15.25 38.58
N LEU A 151 -30.00 -14.54 37.67
CA LEU A 151 -31.34 -14.90 37.25
C LEU A 151 -31.31 -16.31 36.66
N MET A 152 -32.23 -17.19 37.10
CA MET A 152 -32.29 -18.57 36.62
C MET A 152 -33.45 -18.76 35.63
N ALA A 153 -33.15 -19.41 34.51
CA ALA A 153 -34.15 -19.89 33.56
C ALA A 153 -33.86 -21.36 33.25
N HIS A 154 -34.86 -22.22 33.39
CA HIS A 154 -34.71 -23.68 33.17
C HIS A 154 -33.51 -24.29 33.95
N GLU A 155 -33.33 -23.88 35.18
CA GLU A 155 -32.23 -24.31 36.08
C GLU A 155 -30.81 -23.92 35.58
N GLN A 156 -30.74 -23.01 34.59
CA GLN A 156 -29.47 -22.46 34.08
C GLN A 156 -29.38 -20.96 34.41
N PRO A 157 -28.18 -20.47 34.75
CA PRO A 157 -27.95 -19.03 34.89
C PRO A 157 -28.17 -18.34 33.53
N VAL A 158 -28.91 -17.24 33.54
CA VAL A 158 -29.16 -16.44 32.34
C VAL A 158 -28.00 -15.54 32.09
N GLU A 159 -27.40 -15.68 30.88
CA GLU A 159 -26.33 -14.77 30.44
C GLU A 159 -26.81 -13.31 30.38
N ASN A 160 -25.91 -12.38 30.63
CA ASN A 160 -26.24 -10.97 30.55
C ASN A 160 -26.45 -10.56 29.09
N PRO A 161 -27.64 -10.08 28.68
CA PRO A 161 -27.94 -9.75 27.29
C PRO A 161 -27.08 -8.62 26.75
N ALA A 162 -26.54 -7.75 27.57
CA ALA A 162 -25.62 -6.70 27.17
C ALA A 162 -24.29 -7.29 26.55
N ARG A 163 -23.86 -8.49 27.00
CA ARG A 163 -22.72 -9.20 26.38
C ARG A 163 -23.04 -9.68 24.98
N THR A 164 -24.25 -10.18 24.76
CA THR A 164 -24.73 -10.58 23.42
C THR A 164 -24.76 -9.39 22.46
N THR A 165 -25.16 -8.20 22.94
CA THR A 165 -25.09 -6.96 22.15
C THR A 165 -23.67 -6.70 21.66
N TRP A 166 -22.66 -6.81 22.53
CA TRP A 166 -21.26 -6.63 22.16
C TRP A 166 -20.73 -7.73 21.22
N VAL A 167 -21.11 -8.98 21.40
CA VAL A 167 -20.74 -10.05 20.48
C VAL A 167 -21.29 -9.77 19.07
N THR A 168 -22.55 -9.35 18.99
CA THR A 168 -23.20 -9.00 17.72
C THR A 168 -22.56 -7.77 17.09
N GLU A 169 -22.33 -6.72 17.87
CA GLU A 169 -21.64 -5.50 17.41
C GLU A 169 -20.25 -5.84 16.85
N THR A 170 -19.44 -6.56 17.62
CA THR A 170 -18.07 -6.91 17.22
C THR A 170 -18.06 -7.75 15.96
N ALA A 171 -18.95 -8.73 15.83
CA ALA A 171 -19.06 -9.56 14.63
C ALA A 171 -19.44 -8.71 13.40
N LEU A 172 -20.46 -7.85 13.54
CA LEU A 172 -20.92 -6.98 12.44
C LEU A 172 -19.88 -5.92 12.08
N SER A 173 -19.30 -5.25 13.07
CA SER A 173 -18.25 -4.25 12.86
C SER A 173 -17.01 -4.85 12.23
N THR A 174 -16.63 -6.09 12.59
CA THR A 174 -15.53 -6.81 11.97
C THR A 174 -15.80 -7.08 10.49
N ALA A 175 -16.99 -7.58 10.15
CA ALA A 175 -17.38 -7.84 8.76
C ALA A 175 -17.37 -6.55 7.92
N LEU A 176 -17.95 -5.45 8.46
CA LEU A 176 -18.00 -4.16 7.78
C LEU A 176 -16.60 -3.53 7.61
N ASN A 177 -15.74 -3.60 8.62
CA ASN A 177 -14.36 -3.13 8.53
C ASN A 177 -13.53 -4.00 7.57
N SER A 178 -13.78 -5.30 7.50
CA SER A 178 -13.16 -6.19 6.50
C SER A 178 -13.53 -5.78 5.08
N SER A 179 -14.77 -5.38 4.83
CA SER A 179 -15.22 -4.84 3.54
C SER A 179 -14.46 -3.55 3.17
N TYR A 180 -14.25 -2.66 4.14
CA TYR A 180 -13.41 -1.48 3.94
C TYR A 180 -11.97 -1.84 3.61
N MET A 181 -11.34 -2.75 4.36
CA MET A 181 -9.97 -3.22 4.11
C MET A 181 -9.84 -3.83 2.73
N ALA A 182 -10.78 -4.68 2.31
CA ALA A 182 -10.78 -5.29 0.98
C ALA A 182 -10.87 -4.24 -0.13
N GLU A 183 -11.67 -3.19 0.05
CA GLU A 183 -11.76 -2.09 -0.91
C GLU A 183 -10.46 -1.28 -0.99
N GLN A 184 -9.79 -1.00 0.15
CA GLN A 184 -8.50 -0.33 0.18
C GLN A 184 -7.39 -1.15 -0.48
N LEU A 185 -7.38 -2.47 -0.27
CA LEU A 185 -6.47 -3.37 -0.98
C LEU A 185 -6.71 -3.37 -2.49
N GLY A 186 -7.99 -3.34 -2.91
CA GLY A 186 -8.34 -3.18 -4.32
C GLY A 186 -7.84 -1.86 -4.91
N LEU A 187 -7.98 -0.74 -4.19
CA LEU A 187 -7.45 0.55 -4.62
C LEU A 187 -5.92 0.51 -4.73
N PHE A 188 -5.25 -0.05 -3.73
CA PHE A 188 -3.80 -0.23 -3.76
C PHE A 188 -3.34 -1.07 -4.96
N GLY A 189 -4.05 -2.17 -5.26
CA GLY A 189 -3.76 -3.00 -6.42
C GLY A 189 -3.91 -2.27 -7.76
N ILE A 190 -4.88 -1.36 -7.89
CA ILE A 190 -5.03 -0.49 -9.07
C ILE A 190 -3.81 0.45 -9.19
N VAL A 191 -3.40 1.11 -8.10
CA VAL A 191 -2.26 2.03 -8.11
C VAL A 191 -0.97 1.30 -8.49
N VAL A 192 -0.72 0.13 -7.89
CA VAL A 192 0.42 -0.72 -8.23
C VAL A 192 0.36 -1.18 -9.69
N GLY A 193 -0.82 -1.59 -10.16
CA GLY A 193 -1.04 -2.00 -11.55
C GLY A 193 -0.70 -0.90 -12.54
N VAL A 194 -1.14 0.34 -12.30
CA VAL A 194 -0.80 1.51 -13.11
C VAL A 194 0.71 1.78 -13.09
N ALA A 195 1.34 1.74 -11.93
CA ALA A 195 2.78 1.93 -11.82
C ALA A 195 3.57 0.88 -12.61
N LEU A 196 3.15 -0.40 -12.55
CA LEU A 196 3.76 -1.48 -13.32
C LEU A 196 3.57 -1.31 -14.84
N LEU A 197 2.37 -0.86 -15.28
CA LEU A 197 2.13 -0.55 -16.70
C LEU A 197 3.05 0.57 -17.19
N LEU A 198 3.19 1.65 -16.44
CA LEU A 198 4.07 2.76 -16.78
C LEU A 198 5.54 2.33 -16.82
N ALA A 199 5.99 1.57 -15.82
CA ALA A 199 7.33 1.01 -15.79
C ALA A 199 7.58 0.06 -16.99
N GLY A 200 6.63 -0.84 -17.26
CA GLY A 200 6.71 -1.76 -18.40
C GLY A 200 6.77 -1.04 -19.75
N ALA A 201 5.94 0.00 -19.93
CA ALA A 201 5.98 0.85 -21.12
C ALA A 201 7.34 1.58 -21.23
N GLY A 202 7.86 2.11 -20.12
CA GLY A 202 9.18 2.75 -20.09
C GLY A 202 10.31 1.79 -20.50
N PHE A 203 10.34 0.58 -19.93
CA PHE A 203 11.32 -0.45 -20.34
C PHE A 203 11.16 -0.86 -21.79
N GLY A 204 9.93 -0.98 -22.28
CA GLY A 204 9.65 -1.29 -23.67
C GLY A 204 10.17 -0.21 -24.62
N ILE A 205 9.94 1.06 -24.33
CA ILE A 205 10.46 2.19 -25.10
C ILE A 205 11.98 2.20 -25.11
N LEU A 206 12.63 2.02 -23.96
CA LEU A 206 14.09 1.98 -23.85
C LEU A 206 14.69 0.81 -24.63
N ALA A 207 14.07 -0.37 -24.59
CA ALA A 207 14.52 -1.53 -25.34
C ALA A 207 14.37 -1.32 -26.86
N LEU A 208 13.22 -0.78 -27.31
CA LEU A 208 12.92 -0.57 -28.72
C LEU A 208 13.68 0.63 -29.34
N SER A 209 13.85 1.72 -28.57
CA SER A 209 14.58 2.91 -29.06
C SER A 209 16.08 2.71 -29.18
N GLY A 210 16.61 1.57 -28.73
CA GLY A 210 18.05 1.31 -28.71
C GLY A 210 18.82 2.20 -27.74
N ALA A 211 18.15 2.84 -26.78
CA ALA A 211 18.78 3.64 -25.73
C ALA A 211 19.72 2.77 -24.87
N LEU A 212 19.43 1.48 -24.77
CA LEU A 212 20.33 0.47 -24.19
C LEU A 212 21.52 0.18 -25.11
N ARG A 213 21.54 0.73 -26.31
CA ARG A 213 22.62 0.66 -27.32
C ARG A 213 23.60 1.80 -27.21
N ALA A 214 23.47 2.71 -26.29
CA ALA A 214 24.39 3.83 -26.14
C ALA A 214 25.82 3.26 -26.05
N PRO A 215 26.73 3.60 -27.00
CA PRO A 215 28.14 3.24 -26.84
C PRO A 215 28.56 3.84 -25.49
N ALA A 216 29.35 3.11 -24.74
CA ALA A 216 30.06 3.68 -23.60
C ALA A 216 30.87 4.83 -24.20
N THR A 217 30.31 6.02 -24.18
CA THR A 217 31.03 7.23 -24.57
C THR A 217 32.16 7.30 -23.57
N SER A 218 33.33 6.88 -24.00
CA SER A 218 34.58 7.15 -23.32
C SER A 218 34.44 8.58 -22.82
N SER A 219 34.41 8.74 -21.52
CA SER A 219 34.44 10.03 -20.84
C SER A 219 35.69 10.75 -21.35
N VAL A 220 35.50 11.56 -22.37
CA VAL A 220 36.47 12.61 -22.72
C VAL A 220 36.37 13.58 -21.53
N LEU A 221 37.11 13.26 -20.48
CA LEU A 221 37.46 14.26 -19.49
C LEU A 221 38.12 15.39 -20.31
N PRO A 222 37.59 16.63 -20.28
CA PRO A 222 38.26 17.74 -20.91
C PRO A 222 39.66 17.79 -20.27
N GLY A 223 40.66 17.46 -21.11
CA GLY A 223 42.05 17.48 -20.70
C GLY A 223 42.35 18.85 -20.10
N PHE A 224 42.65 18.86 -18.85
CA PHE A 224 43.32 19.99 -18.22
C PHE A 224 44.62 20.15 -19.01
N VAL A 225 44.60 21.03 -19.98
CA VAL A 225 45.82 21.54 -20.65
C VAL A 225 46.66 22.18 -19.56
N ARG A 226 47.59 21.41 -19.03
CA ARG A 226 48.62 21.89 -18.13
C ARG A 226 49.48 22.87 -18.92
N ARG A 227 49.13 24.17 -18.89
CA ARG A 227 49.96 25.25 -19.39
C ARG A 227 51.33 25.09 -18.74
N ARG A 228 52.26 24.55 -19.49
CA ARG A 228 53.70 24.62 -19.13
C ARG A 228 54.07 26.10 -19.13
N SER A 229 54.22 26.69 -17.97
CA SER A 229 54.81 27.98 -17.76
C SER A 229 56.28 27.89 -18.20
N THR A 230 56.56 28.40 -19.36
CA THR A 230 57.92 28.67 -19.78
C THR A 230 58.42 29.90 -19.00
N ARG A 231 59.22 29.62 -18.00
CA ARG A 231 59.97 30.66 -17.26
C ARG A 231 60.97 31.30 -18.21
N PRO A 232 61.05 32.63 -18.40
CA PRO A 232 62.06 33.26 -19.18
C PRO A 232 63.40 33.10 -18.48
N GLN A 233 64.38 32.56 -19.22
CA GLN A 233 65.75 32.45 -18.78
C GLN A 233 66.40 33.84 -18.84
N LYS A 234 66.83 34.33 -17.69
CA LYS A 234 67.51 35.61 -17.52
C LYS A 234 68.90 35.49 -18.14
N ALA A 235 69.17 36.30 -19.18
CA ALA A 235 70.47 36.45 -19.78
C ALA A 235 71.48 36.98 -18.75
N VAL A 236 72.59 36.30 -18.61
CA VAL A 236 73.76 36.76 -17.84
C VAL A 236 74.63 37.55 -18.82
N GLU A 237 74.77 38.87 -18.60
CA GLU A 237 75.74 39.70 -19.27
C GLU A 237 77.12 39.44 -18.67
N PRO A 238 78.18 39.40 -19.48
CA PRO A 238 79.55 39.36 -19.01
C PRO A 238 80.03 40.82 -18.78
N GLY A 239 80.25 41.14 -17.52
CA GLY A 239 80.92 42.40 -17.17
C GLY A 239 82.40 42.30 -17.21
N ALA A 240 83.03 43.35 -17.72
CA ALA A 240 84.46 43.68 -17.68
C ALA A 240 84.96 43.96 -16.28
#